data_0e4f667d735383c952e7de3e133add71
#
_entry.id   0e4f667d735383c952e7de3e133add71
#
_cell.length_a   1.000
_cell.length_b   1.000
_cell.length_c   1.000
_cell.angle_alpha   90.00
_cell.angle_beta   90.00
_cell.angle_gamma   90.00
#
_symmetry.space_group_name_H-M   'P 1'
#
loop_
_entity.id
_entity.type
_entity.pdbx_description
1 polymer ?
#
loop_
_entity_poly.entity_id
_entity_poly.type
_entity_poly.pdbx_seq_one_letter_code
_entity_poly.pdbx_strand_id
1 'polypeptide(L)'
;MTTGFSDLKELLLHPLGKGSDQIAQYGTTKKGLLTFLVLEFLCCLLLGFLIAPLVGFFMPHYYREIIAWGSLIVVIATFVIFVGQTVSIALNSAIFYGLYRLTKGTASWTDVAKGFMYGKLFSDIYIVGLLILASLMVSSYSTSALWLEVAIFLGVFIWAIYVNVHLMSRILGSKKLTVFVLYIGLAIINVIIRYMLVS
;
A
#
# COMPACT_ATOMS: atom_id res chain seq x y z
N MET A 1 19.14 11.44 -15.44
CA MET A 1 18.58 11.39 -14.06
C MET A 1 17.24 10.67 -14.10
N THR A 2 17.14 9.51 -13.45
CA THR A 2 15.86 8.79 -13.34
C THR A 2 14.92 9.57 -12.40
N THR A 3 13.64 9.64 -12.75
CA THR A 3 12.59 10.21 -11.89
C THR A 3 12.05 9.12 -10.96
N GLY A 4 11.45 9.47 -9.84
CA GLY A 4 10.81 8.49 -8.95
C GLY A 4 9.68 7.70 -9.65
N PHE A 5 9.03 8.30 -10.65
CA PHE A 5 8.05 7.61 -11.50
C PHE A 5 8.70 6.55 -12.39
N SER A 6 9.90 6.80 -12.92
CA SER A 6 10.67 5.80 -13.69
C SER A 6 11.05 4.61 -12.80
N ASP A 7 11.46 4.88 -11.56
CA ASP A 7 11.82 3.85 -10.59
C ASP A 7 10.61 2.98 -10.24
N LEU A 8 9.44 3.60 -10.03
CA LEU A 8 8.19 2.88 -9.76
C LEU A 8 7.72 2.07 -10.98
N LYS A 9 7.82 2.64 -12.20
CA LYS A 9 7.49 1.91 -13.44
C LYS A 9 8.33 0.64 -13.56
N GLU A 10 9.64 0.73 -13.33
CA GLU A 10 10.51 -0.44 -13.35
C GLU A 10 10.17 -1.44 -12.24
N LEU A 11 9.78 -0.98 -11.04
CA LEU A 11 9.32 -1.86 -9.97
C LEU A 11 8.03 -2.59 -10.36
N LEU A 12 7.08 -1.94 -11.03
CA LEU A 12 5.84 -2.57 -11.46
C LEU A 12 6.07 -3.62 -12.56
N LEU A 13 7.00 -3.36 -13.48
CA LEU A 13 7.30 -4.27 -14.59
C LEU A 13 8.25 -5.41 -14.18
N HIS A 14 9.21 -5.14 -13.30
CA HIS A 14 10.27 -6.08 -12.92
C HIS A 14 10.49 -6.09 -11.39
N PRO A 15 9.46 -6.46 -10.59
CA PRO A 15 9.49 -6.28 -9.13
C PRO A 15 10.56 -7.10 -8.41
N LEU A 16 10.93 -8.27 -8.94
CA LEU A 16 11.91 -9.18 -8.33
C LEU A 16 13.32 -9.07 -8.91
N GLY A 17 13.57 -8.08 -9.77
CA GLY A 17 14.85 -7.90 -10.44
C GLY A 17 15.22 -6.43 -10.57
N LYS A 18 15.34 -5.96 -11.82
CA LYS A 18 15.83 -4.60 -12.14
C LYS A 18 15.13 -3.48 -11.35
N GLY A 19 13.81 -3.58 -11.14
CA GLY A 19 13.05 -2.54 -10.45
C GLY A 19 13.46 -2.41 -8.99
N SER A 20 13.54 -3.52 -8.25
CA SER A 20 13.99 -3.52 -6.85
C SER A 20 15.46 -3.09 -6.74
N ASP A 21 16.33 -3.55 -7.65
CA ASP A 21 17.75 -3.19 -7.66
C ASP A 21 17.96 -1.71 -7.99
N GLN A 22 17.19 -1.16 -8.93
CA GLN A 22 17.22 0.26 -9.30
C GLN A 22 16.84 1.15 -8.11
N ILE A 23 15.78 0.82 -7.39
CA ILE A 23 15.37 1.56 -6.19
C ILE A 23 16.41 1.45 -5.09
N ALA A 24 16.97 0.25 -4.88
CA ALA A 24 17.99 0.06 -3.86
C ALA A 24 19.25 0.89 -4.13
N GLN A 25 19.73 0.92 -5.37
CA GLN A 25 20.98 1.57 -5.74
C GLN A 25 20.84 3.06 -6.05
N TYR A 26 19.80 3.46 -6.78
CA TYR A 26 19.66 4.82 -7.34
C TYR A 26 18.47 5.60 -6.79
N GLY A 27 17.53 4.94 -6.14
CA GLY A 27 16.36 5.58 -5.52
C GLY A 27 16.80 6.46 -4.34
N THR A 28 16.34 7.71 -4.32
CA THR A 28 16.54 8.59 -3.17
C THR A 28 15.23 8.73 -2.39
N THR A 29 15.32 8.93 -1.08
CA THR A 29 14.15 9.15 -0.22
C THR A 29 13.32 10.34 -0.67
N LYS A 30 13.96 11.43 -1.14
CA LYS A 30 13.28 12.62 -1.68
C LYS A 30 12.44 12.31 -2.91
N LYS A 31 12.99 11.53 -3.86
CA LYS A 31 12.24 11.08 -5.05
C LYS A 31 11.10 10.15 -4.66
N GLY A 32 11.35 9.20 -3.76
CA GLY A 32 10.35 8.28 -3.24
C GLY A 32 9.21 9.03 -2.56
N LEU A 33 9.52 10.01 -1.71
CA LEU A 33 8.52 10.82 -1.03
C LEU A 33 7.64 11.61 -2.02
N LEU A 34 8.23 12.29 -2.99
CA LEU A 34 7.46 13.05 -3.99
C LEU A 34 6.54 12.13 -4.80
N THR A 35 7.08 11.01 -5.29
CA THR A 35 6.31 10.03 -6.04
C THR A 35 5.19 9.44 -5.20
N PHE A 36 5.49 9.12 -3.94
CA PHE A 36 4.51 8.62 -2.98
C PHE A 36 3.38 9.64 -2.75
N LEU A 37 3.68 10.87 -2.40
CA LEU A 37 2.65 11.89 -2.12
C LEU A 37 1.69 12.09 -3.30
N VAL A 38 2.22 12.16 -4.52
CA VAL A 38 1.39 12.37 -5.72
C VAL A 38 0.54 11.15 -6.04
N LEU A 39 1.14 9.96 -6.11
CA LEU A 39 0.42 8.76 -6.53
C LEU A 39 -0.48 8.21 -5.43
N GLU A 40 -0.08 8.29 -4.17
CA GLU A 40 -0.93 7.89 -3.05
C GLU A 40 -2.19 8.76 -2.98
N PHE A 41 -2.05 10.07 -3.20
CA PHE A 41 -3.21 10.95 -3.29
C PHE A 41 -4.15 10.54 -4.43
N LEU A 42 -3.60 10.20 -5.62
CA LEU A 42 -4.40 9.73 -6.74
C LEU A 42 -5.07 8.37 -6.44
N CYS A 43 -4.37 7.45 -5.80
CA CYS A 43 -4.94 6.16 -5.37
C CYS A 43 -6.07 6.37 -4.36
N CYS A 44 -5.89 7.24 -3.36
CA CYS A 44 -6.93 7.57 -2.39
C CYS A 44 -8.15 8.23 -3.04
N LEU A 45 -7.92 9.09 -4.04
CA LEU A 45 -9.00 9.72 -4.81
C LEU A 45 -9.82 8.68 -5.59
N LEU A 46 -9.14 7.77 -6.28
CA LEU A 46 -9.79 6.66 -6.99
C LEU A 46 -10.57 5.76 -6.03
N LEU A 47 -10.00 5.42 -4.88
CA LEU A 47 -10.68 4.65 -3.84
C LEU A 47 -11.93 5.38 -3.33
N GLY A 48 -11.84 6.70 -3.09
CA GLY A 48 -12.98 7.52 -2.70
C GLY A 48 -14.14 7.47 -3.71
N PHE A 49 -13.82 7.53 -5.01
CA PHE A 49 -14.82 7.38 -6.07
C PHE A 49 -15.41 5.96 -6.15
N LEU A 50 -14.64 4.93 -5.86
CA LEU A 50 -15.12 3.54 -5.87
C LEU A 50 -15.96 3.20 -4.64
N ILE A 51 -15.68 3.81 -3.48
CA ILE A 51 -16.43 3.58 -2.24
C ILE A 51 -17.87 4.13 -2.34
N ALA A 52 -18.08 5.27 -2.95
CA ALA A 52 -19.41 5.89 -3.02
C ALA A 52 -20.49 4.99 -3.67
N PRO A 53 -20.27 4.35 -4.84
CA PRO A 53 -21.19 3.38 -5.41
C PRO A 53 -21.38 2.14 -4.54
N LEU A 54 -20.30 1.65 -3.89
CA LEU A 54 -20.38 0.48 -3.01
C LEU A 54 -21.25 0.75 -1.78
N VAL A 55 -21.08 1.93 -1.15
CA VAL A 55 -21.94 2.32 -0.02
C VAL A 55 -23.39 2.45 -0.46
N GLY A 56 -23.66 3.02 -1.64
CA GLY A 56 -25.00 3.08 -2.21
C GLY A 56 -25.64 1.71 -2.46
N PHE A 57 -24.83 0.73 -2.86
CA PHE A 57 -25.28 -0.65 -3.05
C PHE A 57 -25.64 -1.35 -1.72
N PHE A 58 -24.81 -1.18 -0.69
CA PHE A 58 -25.02 -1.80 0.63
C PHE A 58 -26.04 -1.04 1.51
N MET A 59 -26.25 0.26 1.25
CA MET A 59 -27.13 1.13 2.03
C MET A 59 -28.10 1.92 1.11
N PRO A 60 -29.03 1.24 0.42
CA PRO A 60 -29.89 1.88 -0.59
C PRO A 60 -30.79 2.98 -0.01
N HIS A 61 -31.12 2.92 1.28
CA HIS A 61 -31.92 3.96 1.94
C HIS A 61 -31.22 5.33 2.02
N TYR A 62 -29.89 5.33 2.08
CA TYR A 62 -29.07 6.55 2.12
C TYR A 62 -28.55 6.99 0.75
N TYR A 63 -28.90 6.24 -0.33
CA TYR A 63 -28.36 6.48 -1.65
C TYR A 63 -28.60 7.90 -2.18
N ARG A 64 -29.80 8.48 -1.93
CA ARG A 64 -30.11 9.87 -2.34
C ARG A 64 -29.28 10.90 -1.58
N GLU A 65 -29.08 10.72 -0.28
CA GLU A 65 -28.26 11.59 0.55
C GLU A 65 -26.79 11.46 0.20
N ILE A 66 -26.32 10.23 -0.07
CA ILE A 66 -24.94 9.96 -0.51
C ILE A 66 -24.67 10.61 -1.88
N ILE A 67 -25.63 10.62 -2.81
CA ILE A 67 -25.46 11.33 -4.09
C ILE A 67 -25.45 12.85 -3.88
N ALA A 68 -26.32 13.39 -3.05
CA ALA A 68 -26.38 14.84 -2.79
C ALA A 68 -25.10 15.39 -2.15
N TRP A 69 -24.48 14.61 -1.24
CA TRP A 69 -23.24 14.96 -0.55
C TRP A 69 -22.02 14.23 -1.11
N GLY A 70 -22.19 13.42 -2.15
CA GLY A 70 -21.21 12.45 -2.63
C GLY A 70 -19.85 13.07 -2.96
N SER A 71 -19.82 14.21 -3.62
CA SER A 71 -18.57 14.91 -3.96
C SER A 71 -17.83 15.40 -2.69
N LEU A 72 -18.54 15.95 -1.72
CA LEU A 72 -17.95 16.41 -0.47
C LEU A 72 -17.43 15.23 0.38
N ILE A 73 -18.23 14.16 0.47
CA ILE A 73 -17.85 12.93 1.19
C ILE A 73 -16.60 12.32 0.56
N VAL A 74 -16.53 12.23 -0.77
CA VAL A 74 -15.36 11.72 -1.48
C VAL A 74 -14.12 12.55 -1.19
N VAL A 75 -14.23 13.89 -1.23
CA VAL A 75 -13.08 14.77 -0.96
C VAL A 75 -12.60 14.62 0.49
N ILE A 76 -13.52 14.63 1.46
CA ILE A 76 -13.17 14.47 2.88
C ILE A 76 -12.56 13.08 3.12
N ALA A 77 -13.19 12.02 2.63
CA ALA A 77 -12.69 10.66 2.78
C ALA A 77 -11.29 10.50 2.15
N THR A 78 -11.10 11.02 0.94
CA THR A 78 -9.79 11.01 0.26
C THR A 78 -8.73 11.66 1.13
N PHE A 79 -9.01 12.85 1.67
CA PHE A 79 -8.04 13.57 2.50
C PHE A 79 -7.72 12.83 3.80
N VAL A 80 -8.74 12.31 4.49
CA VAL A 80 -8.58 11.55 5.74
C VAL A 80 -7.77 10.27 5.49
N ILE A 81 -8.10 9.53 4.43
CA ILE A 81 -7.37 8.30 4.07
C ILE A 81 -5.92 8.64 3.72
N PHE A 82 -5.68 9.66 2.90
CA PHE A 82 -4.35 10.08 2.49
C PHE A 82 -3.46 10.49 3.68
N VAL A 83 -3.98 11.31 4.57
CA VAL A 83 -3.26 11.71 5.80
C VAL A 83 -3.00 10.49 6.68
N GLY A 84 -4.01 9.65 6.90
CA GLY A 84 -3.88 8.41 7.67
C GLY A 84 -2.81 7.46 7.10
N GLN A 85 -2.78 7.27 5.79
CA GLN A 85 -1.77 6.44 5.12
C GLN A 85 -0.36 7.04 5.25
N THR A 86 -0.22 8.35 5.07
CA THR A 86 1.07 9.05 5.21
C THR A 86 1.63 8.92 6.62
N VAL A 87 0.80 9.15 7.63
CA VAL A 87 1.17 8.96 9.05
C VAL A 87 1.51 7.50 9.33
N SER A 88 0.71 6.56 8.83
CA SER A 88 0.95 5.12 8.99
C SER A 88 2.31 4.69 8.43
N ILE A 89 2.70 5.20 7.26
CA ILE A 89 4.03 4.89 6.70
C ILE A 89 5.15 5.45 7.57
N ALA A 90 5.02 6.67 8.06
CA ALA A 90 6.03 7.26 8.94
C ALA A 90 6.20 6.44 10.22
N LEU A 91 5.09 6.06 10.87
CA LEU A 91 5.08 5.25 12.08
C LEU A 91 5.65 3.83 11.83
N ASN A 92 5.15 3.15 10.79
CA ASN A 92 5.61 1.81 10.44
C ASN A 92 7.10 1.79 10.08
N SER A 93 7.57 2.82 9.36
CA SER A 93 9.00 2.96 9.04
C SER A 93 9.85 3.15 10.30
N ALA A 94 9.37 3.94 11.27
CA ALA A 94 10.07 4.18 12.53
C ALA A 94 10.13 2.90 13.38
N ILE A 95 9.00 2.20 13.55
CA ILE A 95 8.93 0.94 14.30
C ILE A 95 9.82 -0.12 13.64
N PHE A 96 9.70 -0.29 12.33
CA PHE A 96 10.50 -1.25 11.58
C PHE A 96 11.99 -0.94 11.67
N TYR A 97 12.37 0.33 11.58
CA TYR A 97 13.75 0.76 11.76
C TYR A 97 14.27 0.41 13.15
N GLY A 98 13.48 0.63 14.21
CA GLY A 98 13.82 0.23 15.57
C GLY A 98 14.07 -1.29 15.67
N LEU A 99 13.16 -2.11 15.14
CA LEU A 99 13.33 -3.56 15.08
C LEU A 99 14.57 -3.98 14.27
N TYR A 100 14.79 -3.34 13.13
CA TYR A 100 15.95 -3.61 12.28
C TYR A 100 17.28 -3.30 13.01
N ARG A 101 17.34 -2.22 13.78
CA ARG A 101 18.53 -1.88 14.58
C ARG A 101 18.84 -2.92 15.65
N LEU A 102 17.84 -3.60 16.19
CA LEU A 102 18.04 -4.72 17.13
C LEU A 102 18.76 -5.92 16.46
N THR A 103 18.64 -6.07 15.16
CA THR A 103 19.39 -7.09 14.39
C THR A 103 20.80 -6.66 13.98
N LYS A 104 21.33 -5.56 14.55
CA LYS A 104 22.61 -4.94 14.19
C LYS A 104 22.67 -4.44 12.75
N GLY A 105 21.53 -4.09 12.17
CA GLY A 105 21.44 -3.52 10.84
C GLY A 105 22.11 -2.14 10.74
N THR A 106 22.69 -1.83 9.59
CA THR A 106 23.47 -0.60 9.35
C THR A 106 22.75 0.42 8.48
N ALA A 107 21.66 0.05 7.80
CA ALA A 107 20.90 0.96 6.95
C ALA A 107 20.31 2.13 7.76
N SER A 108 20.08 3.25 7.08
CA SER A 108 19.51 4.45 7.69
C SER A 108 17.98 4.36 7.78
N TRP A 109 17.36 5.18 8.64
CA TRP A 109 15.89 5.31 8.68
C TRP A 109 15.32 5.75 7.32
N THR A 110 16.05 6.60 6.59
CA THR A 110 15.63 7.07 5.27
C THR A 110 15.58 5.95 4.24
N ASP A 111 16.44 4.95 4.34
CA ASP A 111 16.40 3.76 3.47
C ASP A 111 15.18 2.90 3.79
N VAL A 112 14.87 2.71 5.06
CA VAL A 112 13.66 2.01 5.49
C VAL A 112 12.41 2.75 4.99
N ALA A 113 12.32 4.07 5.20
CA ALA A 113 11.20 4.88 4.75
C ALA A 113 11.03 4.82 3.22
N LYS A 114 12.13 4.86 2.46
CA LYS A 114 12.13 4.66 1.00
C LYS A 114 11.49 3.33 0.62
N GLY A 115 11.87 2.26 1.27
CA GLY A 115 11.31 0.92 1.03
C GLY A 115 9.81 0.85 1.32
N PHE A 116 9.36 1.46 2.42
CA PHE A 116 7.93 1.53 2.73
C PHE A 116 7.13 2.35 1.71
N MET A 117 7.63 3.51 1.26
CA MET A 117 6.96 4.34 0.27
C MET A 117 6.77 3.62 -1.06
N TYR A 118 7.83 3.05 -1.62
CA TYR A 118 7.73 2.32 -2.90
C TYR A 118 6.94 1.01 -2.76
N GLY A 119 7.12 0.29 -1.65
CA GLY A 119 6.38 -0.93 -1.38
C GLY A 119 4.88 -0.70 -1.22
N LYS A 120 4.50 0.38 -0.53
CA LYS A 120 3.09 0.78 -0.38
C LYS A 120 2.49 1.15 -1.73
N LEU A 121 3.14 2.00 -2.51
CA LEU A 121 2.67 2.37 -3.86
C LEU A 121 2.50 1.15 -4.76
N PHE A 122 3.45 0.21 -4.74
CA PHE A 122 3.32 -1.04 -5.47
C PHE A 122 2.02 -1.77 -5.07
N SER A 123 1.80 -1.95 -3.78
CA SER A 123 0.62 -2.64 -3.25
C SER A 123 -0.69 -1.91 -3.61
N ASP A 124 -0.73 -0.59 -3.47
CA ASP A 124 -1.94 0.20 -3.71
C ASP A 124 -2.34 0.24 -5.18
N ILE A 125 -1.40 0.33 -6.09
CA ILE A 125 -1.69 0.28 -7.53
C ILE A 125 -2.31 -1.06 -7.91
N TYR A 126 -1.79 -2.18 -7.36
CA TYR A 126 -2.38 -3.49 -7.59
C TYR A 126 -3.76 -3.64 -6.96
N ILE A 127 -3.96 -3.15 -5.73
CA ILE A 127 -5.26 -3.19 -5.04
C ILE A 127 -6.30 -2.34 -5.78
N VAL A 128 -5.94 -1.12 -6.16
CA VAL A 128 -6.86 -0.24 -6.93
C VAL A 128 -7.19 -0.87 -8.29
N GLY A 129 -6.20 -1.42 -8.99
CA GLY A 129 -6.43 -2.14 -10.24
C GLY A 129 -7.40 -3.31 -10.09
N LEU A 130 -7.27 -4.10 -9.03
CA LEU A 130 -8.20 -5.20 -8.73
C LEU A 130 -9.60 -4.71 -8.39
N LEU A 131 -9.73 -3.64 -7.60
CA LEU A 131 -11.03 -3.07 -7.25
C LEU A 131 -11.76 -2.53 -8.48
N ILE A 132 -11.03 -1.92 -9.44
CA ILE A 132 -11.60 -1.49 -10.71
C ILE A 132 -12.08 -2.71 -11.50
N LEU A 133 -11.28 -3.77 -11.62
CA LEU A 133 -11.69 -5.00 -12.30
C LEU A 133 -12.90 -5.63 -11.63
N ALA A 134 -12.91 -5.74 -10.30
CA ALA A 134 -14.05 -6.26 -9.55
C ALA A 134 -15.31 -5.42 -9.78
N SER A 135 -15.21 -4.09 -9.80
CA SER A 135 -16.35 -3.20 -10.06
C SER A 135 -16.95 -3.38 -11.46
N LEU A 136 -16.13 -3.71 -12.45
CA LEU A 136 -16.59 -3.99 -13.82
C LEU A 136 -17.28 -5.36 -13.93
N MET A 137 -16.92 -6.31 -13.06
CA MET A 137 -17.48 -7.67 -13.04
C MET A 137 -18.78 -7.78 -12.22
N VAL A 138 -19.12 -6.79 -11.41
CA VAL A 138 -20.32 -6.76 -10.53
C VAL A 138 -21.65 -7.02 -11.27
N SER A 139 -21.71 -6.76 -12.57
CA SER A 139 -22.90 -7.03 -13.39
C SER A 139 -23.19 -8.51 -13.64
N SER A 140 -22.29 -9.43 -13.27
CA SER A 140 -22.35 -10.86 -13.61
C SER A 140 -22.33 -11.78 -12.38
N TYR A 141 -22.95 -11.38 -11.26
CA TYR A 141 -22.87 -12.14 -10.00
C TYR A 141 -23.38 -13.57 -10.11
N SER A 142 -22.44 -14.50 -10.14
CA SER A 142 -22.65 -15.89 -9.74
C SER A 142 -21.79 -16.17 -8.49
N THR A 143 -22.22 -17.10 -7.64
CA THR A 143 -21.47 -17.51 -6.43
C THR A 143 -20.03 -17.97 -6.78
N SER A 144 -19.85 -18.57 -7.95
CA SER A 144 -18.54 -18.99 -8.46
C SER A 144 -17.63 -17.80 -8.81
N ALA A 145 -18.16 -16.71 -9.34
CA ALA A 145 -17.42 -15.49 -9.62
C ALA A 145 -16.88 -14.84 -8.33
N LEU A 146 -17.68 -14.81 -7.27
CA LEU A 146 -17.26 -14.29 -5.97
C LEU A 146 -16.05 -15.05 -5.39
N TRP A 147 -16.06 -16.38 -5.44
CA TRP A 147 -14.94 -17.19 -4.95
C TRP A 147 -13.67 -16.98 -5.79
N LEU A 148 -13.82 -16.80 -7.09
CA LEU A 148 -12.70 -16.48 -7.97
C LEU A 148 -12.09 -15.11 -7.64
N GLU A 149 -12.93 -14.09 -7.40
CA GLU A 149 -12.46 -12.76 -6.98
C GLU A 149 -11.70 -12.82 -5.65
N VAL A 150 -12.22 -13.53 -4.65
CA VAL A 150 -11.54 -13.74 -3.37
C VAL A 150 -10.19 -14.41 -3.56
N ALA A 151 -10.12 -15.44 -4.40
CA ALA A 151 -8.87 -16.14 -4.69
C ALA A 151 -7.84 -15.24 -5.38
N ILE A 152 -8.26 -14.44 -6.36
CA ILE A 152 -7.41 -13.46 -7.03
C ILE A 152 -6.90 -12.41 -6.03
N PHE A 153 -7.80 -11.89 -5.18
CA PHE A 153 -7.44 -10.89 -4.17
C PHE A 153 -6.39 -11.42 -3.18
N LEU A 154 -6.56 -12.64 -2.69
CA LEU A 154 -5.60 -13.33 -1.82
C LEU A 154 -4.27 -13.56 -2.55
N GLY A 155 -4.30 -13.99 -3.80
CA GLY A 155 -3.09 -14.18 -4.61
C GLY A 155 -2.28 -12.89 -4.77
N VAL A 156 -2.94 -11.79 -5.12
CA VAL A 156 -2.30 -10.48 -5.26
C VAL A 156 -1.79 -9.95 -3.92
N PHE A 157 -2.53 -10.17 -2.84
CA PHE A 157 -2.09 -9.79 -1.50
C PHE A 157 -0.80 -10.51 -1.09
N ILE A 158 -0.74 -11.83 -1.27
CA ILE A 158 0.46 -12.63 -1.00
C ILE A 158 1.63 -12.18 -1.88
N TRP A 159 1.36 -11.92 -3.16
CA TRP A 159 2.35 -11.40 -4.10
C TRP A 159 2.90 -10.04 -3.66
N ALA A 160 2.04 -9.11 -3.26
CA ALA A 160 2.45 -7.80 -2.77
C ALA A 160 3.34 -7.90 -1.52
N ILE A 161 3.01 -8.77 -0.57
CA ILE A 161 3.87 -9.04 0.61
C ILE A 161 5.24 -9.55 0.16
N TYR A 162 5.28 -10.51 -0.76
CA TYR A 162 6.54 -11.08 -1.24
C TYR A 162 7.42 -10.03 -1.93
N VAL A 163 6.84 -9.17 -2.77
CA VAL A 163 7.55 -8.06 -3.43
C VAL A 163 8.07 -7.05 -2.41
N ASN A 164 7.26 -6.69 -1.42
CA ASN A 164 7.67 -5.77 -0.35
C ASN A 164 8.85 -6.32 0.46
N VAL A 165 8.81 -7.59 0.83
CA VAL A 165 9.93 -8.25 1.52
C VAL A 165 11.17 -8.28 0.63
N HIS A 166 11.01 -8.57 -0.66
CA HIS A 166 12.12 -8.59 -1.61
C HIS A 166 12.75 -7.21 -1.77
N LEU A 167 11.94 -6.18 -2.04
CA LEU A 167 12.38 -4.80 -2.19
C LEU A 167 13.14 -4.33 -0.94
N MET A 168 12.55 -4.53 0.24
CA MET A 168 13.16 -4.14 1.50
C MET A 168 14.47 -4.90 1.76
N SER A 169 14.54 -6.19 1.41
CA SER A 169 15.78 -6.97 1.54
C SER A 169 16.91 -6.43 0.66
N ARG A 170 16.58 -5.93 -0.54
CA ARG A 170 17.55 -5.30 -1.45
C ARG A 170 18.02 -3.95 -0.92
N ILE A 171 17.11 -3.11 -0.43
CA ILE A 171 17.44 -1.80 0.14
C ILE A 171 18.33 -1.94 1.39
N LEU A 172 18.03 -2.90 2.26
CA LEU A 172 18.73 -3.10 3.53
C LEU A 172 19.99 -3.98 3.42
N GLY A 173 20.24 -4.60 2.26
CA GLY A 173 21.30 -5.59 2.10
C GLY A 173 21.15 -6.81 3.02
N SER A 174 19.91 -7.14 3.43
CA SER A 174 19.62 -8.17 4.42
C SER A 174 18.95 -9.39 3.79
N LYS A 175 19.04 -10.56 4.46
CA LYS A 175 18.37 -11.78 4.01
C LYS A 175 16.85 -11.58 4.02
N LYS A 176 16.15 -12.10 3.00
CA LYS A 176 14.69 -12.02 2.90
C LYS A 176 13.98 -12.55 4.15
N LEU A 177 14.47 -13.66 4.72
CA LEU A 177 13.90 -14.24 5.93
C LEU A 177 13.97 -13.27 7.11
N THR A 178 15.09 -12.57 7.30
CA THR A 178 15.24 -11.55 8.35
C THR A 178 14.21 -10.44 8.17
N VAL A 179 14.08 -9.93 6.94
CA VAL A 179 13.10 -8.88 6.62
C VAL A 179 11.66 -9.37 6.84
N PHE A 180 11.36 -10.60 6.46
CA PHE A 180 10.03 -11.19 6.68
C PHE A 180 9.69 -11.30 8.17
N VAL A 181 10.64 -11.76 9.00
CA VAL A 181 10.47 -11.81 10.46
C VAL A 181 10.24 -10.41 11.05
N LEU A 182 10.94 -9.39 10.55
CA LEU A 182 10.74 -8.00 10.97
C LEU A 182 9.34 -7.49 10.59
N TYR A 183 8.80 -7.86 9.43
CA TYR A 183 7.41 -7.54 9.05
C TYR A 183 6.39 -8.22 9.97
N ILE A 184 6.63 -9.47 10.38
CA ILE A 184 5.79 -10.14 11.39
C ILE A 184 5.87 -9.39 12.72
N GLY A 185 7.07 -9.02 13.18
CA GLY A 185 7.24 -8.22 14.39
C GLY A 185 6.50 -6.88 14.33
N LEU A 186 6.59 -6.19 13.19
CA LEU A 186 5.84 -4.96 12.95
C LEU A 186 4.31 -5.19 13.03
N ALA A 187 3.82 -6.26 12.41
CA ALA A 187 2.40 -6.60 12.45
C ALA A 187 1.90 -6.87 13.88
N ILE A 188 2.67 -7.61 14.67
CA ILE A 188 2.36 -7.88 16.10
C ILE A 188 2.31 -6.57 16.89
N ILE A 189 3.31 -5.70 16.73
CA ILE A 189 3.33 -4.40 17.42
C ILE A 189 2.12 -3.55 17.05
N ASN A 190 1.76 -3.50 15.75
CA ASN A 190 0.58 -2.77 15.29
C ASN A 190 -0.72 -3.31 15.90
N VAL A 191 -0.85 -4.63 16.06
CA VAL A 191 -2.01 -5.25 16.72
C VAL A 191 -2.08 -4.83 18.19
N ILE A 192 -0.94 -4.88 18.90
CA ILE A 192 -0.86 -4.47 20.32
C ILE A 192 -1.23 -3.00 20.48
N ILE A 193 -0.67 -2.11 19.63
CA ILE A 193 -0.98 -0.67 19.69
C ILE A 193 -2.47 -0.44 19.45
N ARG A 194 -3.07 -1.09 18.46
CA ARG A 194 -4.52 -0.97 18.21
C ARG A 194 -5.35 -1.44 19.39
N TYR A 195 -4.99 -2.56 19.99
CA TYR A 195 -5.69 -3.06 21.18
C TYR A 195 -5.62 -2.06 22.33
N MET A 196 -4.45 -1.48 22.59
CA MET A 196 -4.26 -0.49 23.66
C MET A 196 -4.98 0.85 23.42
N LEU A 197 -5.27 1.20 22.16
CA LEU A 197 -5.98 2.43 21.82
C LEU A 197 -7.52 2.27 21.88
N VAL A 198 -8.03 1.06 21.84
CA VAL A 198 -9.47 0.75 21.81
C VAL A 198 -9.98 0.30 23.19
N SER A 199 -9.08 -0.18 24.06
CA SER A 199 -9.36 -0.53 25.47
C SER A 199 -9.36 0.71 26.36
#